data_842a4da2cd325fc5378716b715713994
#
_entry.id   842a4da2cd325fc5378716b715713994
#
_cell.length_a   1.000
_cell.length_b   1.000
_cell.length_c   1.000
_cell.angle_alpha   90.00
_cell.angle_beta   90.00
_cell.angle_gamma   90.00
#
_symmetry.space_group_name_H-M   'P 1'
#
loop_
_entity.id
_entity.type
_entity.pdbx_description
1 polymer ?
#
loop_
_entity_poly.entity_id
_entity_poly.type
_entity_poly.pdbx_seq_one_letter_code
_entity_poly.pdbx_strand_id
1 'polypeptide(L)'
;MIGILKTSLQNNDKDFFTIHNINKLTSTNTTSCIFCDNIDPNFILPIKATVLQRANAFDFRGMLITDELVRAQDLINITYPKKRFLYLYHLEWPHITELKFTHIQRILLNDNIELIARSNSHAELIEHLFKKPKYIMPEWDYKTLIEINQNE
;
A
#
# COMPACT_ATOMS: atom_id res chain seq x y z
N MET A 1 5.73 13.23 2.26
CA MET A 1 5.34 12.80 0.90
C MET A 1 4.98 11.33 0.93
N ILE A 2 3.84 10.96 0.34
CA ILE A 2 3.28 9.60 0.39
C ILE A 2 3.15 9.07 -1.04
N GLY A 3 3.70 7.89 -1.30
CA GLY A 3 3.60 7.17 -2.57
C GLY A 3 2.80 5.88 -2.41
N ILE A 4 1.93 5.60 -3.36
CA ILE A 4 1.18 4.35 -3.44
C ILE A 4 1.69 3.56 -4.64
N LEU A 5 2.14 2.34 -4.40
CA LEU A 5 2.67 1.45 -5.43
C LEU A 5 1.63 0.39 -5.78
N LYS A 6 1.23 0.35 -7.05
CA LYS A 6 0.24 -0.59 -7.59
C LYS A 6 0.65 -1.17 -8.92
N THR A 7 0.09 -2.30 -9.29
CA THR A 7 0.17 -2.84 -10.64
C THR A 7 -0.72 -2.03 -11.58
N SER A 8 -1.97 -1.86 -11.19
CA SER A 8 -2.98 -1.12 -11.94
C SER A 8 -4.04 -0.54 -11.01
N LEU A 9 -4.81 0.43 -11.49
CA LEU A 9 -6.04 0.90 -10.84
C LEU A 9 -7.24 0.31 -11.58
N GLN A 10 -8.13 -0.34 -10.85
CA GLN A 10 -9.30 -1.02 -11.38
C GLN A 10 -10.58 -0.59 -10.64
N ASN A 11 -11.75 -0.80 -11.24
CA ASN A 11 -13.03 -0.55 -10.62
C ASN A 11 -13.36 -1.64 -9.59
N ASN A 12 -12.74 -1.56 -8.41
CA ASN A 12 -13.01 -2.40 -7.25
C ASN A 12 -13.00 -1.56 -5.98
N ASP A 13 -13.53 -2.10 -4.89
CA ASP A 13 -13.66 -1.39 -3.61
C ASP A 13 -12.30 -0.92 -3.07
N LYS A 14 -11.28 -1.74 -3.18
CA LYS A 14 -9.93 -1.44 -2.70
C LYS A 14 -9.37 -0.20 -3.37
N ASP A 15 -9.41 -0.15 -4.70
CA ASP A 15 -8.89 0.98 -5.47
C ASP A 15 -9.78 2.22 -5.34
N PHE A 16 -11.10 2.02 -5.21
CA PHE A 16 -12.02 3.11 -4.90
C PHE A 16 -11.63 3.82 -3.60
N PHE A 17 -11.48 3.08 -2.49
CA PHE A 17 -11.09 3.68 -1.21
C PHE A 17 -9.67 4.26 -1.23
N THR A 18 -8.74 3.62 -1.93
CA THR A 18 -7.39 4.16 -2.15
C THR A 18 -7.48 5.55 -2.77
N ILE A 19 -8.11 5.70 -3.93
CA ILE A 19 -8.18 6.96 -4.66
C ILE A 19 -9.01 8.00 -3.92
N HIS A 20 -10.15 7.60 -3.33
CA HIS A 20 -10.99 8.49 -2.53
C HIS A 20 -10.20 9.16 -1.39
N ASN A 21 -9.43 8.39 -0.64
CA ASN A 21 -8.67 8.92 0.49
C ASN A 21 -7.37 9.62 0.08
N ILE A 22 -6.69 9.18 -0.98
CA ILE A 22 -5.55 9.90 -1.55
C ILE A 22 -5.98 11.27 -2.10
N ASN A 23 -7.15 11.37 -2.71
CA ASN A 23 -7.70 12.66 -3.14
C ASN A 23 -7.96 13.63 -1.96
N LYS A 24 -8.36 13.09 -0.78
CA LYS A 24 -8.48 13.89 0.45
C LYS A 24 -7.12 14.37 0.96
N LEU A 25 -6.09 13.52 0.90
CA LEU A 25 -4.72 13.92 1.25
C LEU A 25 -4.23 15.10 0.43
N THR A 26 -4.49 15.08 -0.87
CA THR A 26 -4.11 16.19 -1.77
C THR A 26 -4.72 17.52 -1.32
N SER A 27 -5.90 17.48 -0.69
CA SER A 27 -6.57 18.67 -0.14
C SER A 27 -5.96 19.18 1.18
N THR A 28 -5.07 18.40 1.82
CA THR A 28 -4.43 18.76 3.11
C THR A 28 -2.99 19.25 2.97
N ASN A 29 -2.56 19.67 1.78
CA ASN A 29 -1.17 20.02 1.46
C ASN A 29 -0.16 18.87 1.65
N THR A 30 -0.62 17.63 1.77
CA THR A 30 0.24 16.47 1.80
C THR A 30 0.49 15.99 0.37
N THR A 31 1.71 16.13 -0.09
CA THR A 31 2.09 15.65 -1.43
C THR A 31 1.91 14.14 -1.50
N SER A 32 1.11 13.70 -2.47
CA SER A 32 0.86 12.28 -2.72
C SER A 32 1.03 11.95 -4.21
N CYS A 33 1.50 10.74 -4.49
CA CYS A 33 1.61 10.22 -5.85
C CYS A 33 1.24 8.74 -5.89
N ILE A 34 0.87 8.29 -7.08
CA ILE A 34 0.51 6.91 -7.37
C ILE A 34 1.47 6.40 -8.45
N PHE A 35 2.12 5.29 -8.17
CA PHE A 35 2.99 4.58 -9.11
C PHE A 35 2.25 3.36 -9.63
N CYS A 36 1.83 3.37 -10.89
CA CYS A 36 1.16 2.24 -11.51
C CYS A 36 1.50 2.14 -13.01
N ASP A 37 1.32 0.94 -13.57
CA ASP A 37 1.56 0.73 -15.00
C ASP A 37 0.32 1.06 -15.84
N ASN A 38 -0.87 0.80 -15.31
CA ASN A 38 -2.12 0.94 -16.04
C ASN A 38 -3.25 1.49 -15.17
N ILE A 39 -4.16 2.21 -15.80
CA ILE A 39 -5.43 2.63 -15.21
C ILE A 39 -6.54 2.09 -16.11
N ASP A 40 -7.52 1.41 -15.50
CA ASP A 40 -8.70 0.96 -16.23
C ASP A 40 -9.36 2.17 -16.93
N PRO A 41 -9.59 2.12 -18.24
CA PRO A 41 -10.24 3.22 -18.97
C PRO A 41 -11.62 3.60 -18.43
N ASN A 42 -12.29 2.67 -17.74
CA ASN A 42 -13.59 2.88 -17.11
C ASN A 42 -13.49 3.26 -15.63
N PHE A 43 -12.30 3.58 -15.12
CA PHE A 43 -12.13 3.98 -13.73
C PHE A 43 -12.93 5.25 -13.43
N ILE A 44 -13.88 5.16 -12.50
CA ILE A 44 -14.95 6.16 -12.32
C ILE A 44 -14.54 7.36 -11.47
N LEU A 45 -13.51 7.25 -10.63
CA LEU A 45 -13.10 8.34 -9.77
C LEU A 45 -12.05 9.23 -10.44
N PRO A 46 -12.20 10.57 -10.37
CA PRO A 46 -11.12 11.47 -10.78
C PRO A 46 -9.91 11.29 -9.86
N ILE A 47 -8.73 11.21 -10.43
CA ILE A 47 -7.47 11.08 -9.68
C ILE A 47 -6.85 12.48 -9.59
N LYS A 48 -6.75 13.02 -8.36
CA LYS A 48 -6.15 14.35 -8.08
C LYS A 48 -4.66 14.25 -7.77
N ALA A 49 -4.20 13.09 -7.32
CA ALA A 49 -2.78 12.85 -7.07
C ALA A 49 -2.00 12.72 -8.39
N THR A 50 -0.71 13.01 -8.34
CA THR A 50 0.16 12.77 -9.49
C THR A 50 0.29 11.27 -9.75
N VAL A 51 0.02 10.85 -10.98
CA VAL A 51 0.21 9.46 -11.41
C VAL A 51 1.52 9.37 -12.19
N LEU A 52 2.35 8.43 -11.82
CA LEU A 52 3.65 8.16 -12.42
C LEU A 52 3.74 6.68 -12.81
N GLN A 53 4.61 6.36 -13.75
CA GLN A 53 4.90 4.97 -14.06
C GLN A 53 5.53 4.26 -12.87
N ARG A 54 5.22 2.99 -12.68
CA ARG A 54 5.69 2.17 -11.58
C ARG A 54 7.22 2.20 -11.39
N ALA A 55 7.97 2.23 -12.48
CA ALA A 55 9.43 2.32 -12.45
C ALA A 55 9.96 3.55 -11.68
N ASN A 56 9.22 4.66 -11.65
CA ASN A 56 9.63 5.85 -10.91
C ASN A 56 9.57 5.67 -9.38
N ALA A 57 8.93 4.61 -8.88
CA ALA A 57 8.92 4.30 -7.46
C ALA A 57 10.31 3.95 -6.92
N PHE A 58 11.23 3.48 -7.77
CA PHE A 58 12.59 3.11 -7.36
C PHE A 58 13.42 4.32 -6.90
N ASP A 59 13.13 5.52 -7.40
CA ASP A 59 13.82 6.76 -7.00
C ASP A 59 13.03 7.59 -5.98
N PHE A 60 11.88 7.07 -5.51
CA PHE A 60 11.03 7.77 -4.58
C PHE A 60 11.63 7.80 -3.16
N ARG A 61 11.61 8.97 -2.51
CA ARG A 61 12.24 9.19 -1.19
C ARG A 61 11.27 9.45 -0.04
N GLY A 62 9.96 9.33 -0.28
CA GLY A 62 8.93 9.47 0.74
C GLY A 62 8.57 8.15 1.41
N MET A 63 7.43 8.13 2.10
CA MET A 63 6.79 6.92 2.58
C MET A 63 6.13 6.19 1.42
N LEU A 64 6.46 4.94 1.18
CA LEU A 64 5.91 4.12 0.08
C LEU A 64 5.05 2.98 0.63
N ILE A 65 3.83 2.85 0.10
CA ILE A 65 2.86 1.86 0.54
C ILE A 65 2.37 1.06 -0.68
N THR A 66 2.23 -0.24 -0.52
CA THR A 66 1.48 -1.09 -1.46
C THR A 66 0.43 -1.90 -0.71
N ASP A 67 -0.68 -2.22 -1.36
CA ASP A 67 -1.70 -3.15 -0.87
C ASP A 67 -1.74 -4.45 -1.69
N GLU A 68 -0.70 -4.68 -2.49
CA GLU A 68 -0.56 -5.85 -3.36
C GLU A 68 0.65 -6.69 -2.92
N LEU A 69 0.43 -7.95 -2.56
CA LEU A 69 1.52 -8.88 -2.20
C LEU A 69 2.54 -9.05 -3.33
N VAL A 70 2.09 -9.06 -4.57
CA VAL A 70 2.98 -9.14 -5.75
C VAL A 70 3.91 -7.92 -5.85
N ARG A 71 3.46 -6.75 -5.41
CA ARG A 71 4.27 -5.51 -5.38
C ARG A 71 5.13 -5.38 -4.13
N ALA A 72 4.82 -6.14 -3.08
CA ALA A 72 5.63 -6.14 -1.86
C ALA A 72 7.08 -6.60 -2.13
N GLN A 73 7.31 -7.45 -3.13
CA GLN A 73 8.67 -7.82 -3.53
C GLN A 73 9.44 -6.63 -4.13
N ASP A 74 8.78 -5.79 -4.94
CA ASP A 74 9.39 -4.55 -5.43
C ASP A 74 9.70 -3.63 -4.25
N LEU A 75 8.76 -3.49 -3.32
CA LEU A 75 8.88 -2.67 -2.13
C LEU A 75 10.08 -3.07 -1.24
N ILE A 76 10.35 -4.38 -1.12
CA ILE A 76 11.52 -4.90 -0.39
C ILE A 76 12.83 -4.47 -1.07
N ASN A 77 12.87 -4.47 -2.39
CA ASN A 77 14.05 -4.19 -3.19
C ASN A 77 14.33 -2.70 -3.40
N ILE A 78 13.32 -1.84 -3.23
CA ILE A 78 13.48 -0.38 -3.34
C ILE A 78 14.20 0.12 -2.09
N THR A 79 15.31 0.84 -2.25
CA THR A 79 16.20 1.26 -1.14
C THR A 79 15.99 2.70 -0.69
N TYR A 80 15.49 3.58 -1.55
CA TYR A 80 15.39 5.02 -1.29
C TYR A 80 14.25 5.50 -0.39
N PRO A 81 13.05 4.84 -0.32
CA PRO A 81 11.98 5.28 0.55
C PRO A 81 12.41 5.29 2.01
N LYS A 82 12.03 6.35 2.73
CA LYS A 82 12.28 6.43 4.18
C LYS A 82 11.61 5.29 4.94
N LYS A 83 10.38 5.00 4.55
CA LYS A 83 9.56 3.92 5.13
C LYS A 83 8.78 3.19 4.05
N ARG A 84 8.61 1.90 4.26
CA ARG A 84 7.99 0.97 3.32
C ARG A 84 6.94 0.15 4.05
N PHE A 85 5.69 0.24 3.57
CA PHE A 85 4.55 -0.42 4.18
C PHE A 85 3.83 -1.34 3.22
N LEU A 86 3.48 -2.52 3.69
CA LEU A 86 2.51 -3.40 3.06
C LEU A 86 1.18 -3.28 3.82
N TYR A 87 0.18 -2.73 3.15
CA TYR A 87 -1.18 -2.62 3.68
C TYR A 87 -1.98 -3.87 3.33
N LEU A 88 -2.28 -4.67 4.33
CA LEU A 88 -3.09 -5.88 4.19
C LEU A 88 -4.58 -5.51 4.25
N TYR A 89 -5.08 -4.94 3.14
CA TYR A 89 -6.47 -4.55 3.00
C TYR A 89 -7.40 -5.77 3.00
N HIS A 90 -7.04 -6.81 2.23
CA HIS A 90 -7.62 -8.14 2.26
C HIS A 90 -6.58 -9.16 2.70
N LEU A 91 -7.04 -10.30 3.23
CA LEU A 91 -6.20 -11.45 3.51
C LEU A 91 -6.06 -12.28 2.22
N GLU A 92 -5.30 -11.75 1.27
CA GLU A 92 -5.28 -12.25 -0.12
C GLU A 92 -4.53 -13.58 -0.29
N TRP A 93 -3.64 -13.95 0.64
CA TRP A 93 -2.75 -15.11 0.45
C TRP A 93 -3.44 -16.45 0.18
N PRO A 94 -4.67 -16.76 0.64
CA PRO A 94 -5.34 -18.00 0.28
C PRO A 94 -5.76 -18.08 -1.20
N HIS A 95 -5.83 -16.93 -1.86
CA HIS A 95 -6.35 -16.80 -3.23
C HIS A 95 -5.28 -16.46 -4.27
N ILE A 96 -4.04 -16.17 -3.84
CA ILE A 96 -2.95 -15.87 -4.77
C ILE A 96 -2.36 -17.18 -5.27
N THR A 97 -2.65 -17.52 -6.52
CA THR A 97 -2.10 -18.70 -7.19
C THR A 97 -0.69 -18.49 -7.73
N GLU A 98 -0.28 -17.24 -7.93
CA GLU A 98 1.00 -16.85 -8.53
C GLU A 98 2.18 -16.98 -7.56
N LEU A 99 1.93 -16.96 -6.26
CA LEU A 99 2.94 -17.03 -5.21
C LEU A 99 2.78 -18.28 -4.37
N LYS A 100 3.85 -19.03 -4.16
CA LYS A 100 3.88 -20.11 -3.17
C LYS A 100 3.75 -19.52 -1.76
N PHE A 101 3.08 -20.23 -0.85
CA PHE A 101 2.90 -19.80 0.55
C PHE A 101 4.22 -19.45 1.23
N THR A 102 5.28 -20.23 0.99
CA THR A 102 6.62 -19.94 1.52
C THR A 102 7.19 -18.60 1.05
N HIS A 103 6.83 -18.15 -0.15
CA HIS A 103 7.22 -16.85 -0.68
C HIS A 103 6.43 -15.72 -0.01
N ILE A 104 5.11 -15.91 0.14
CA ILE A 104 4.25 -14.99 0.87
C ILE A 104 4.75 -14.82 2.32
N GLN A 105 5.05 -15.92 3.00
CA GLN A 105 5.60 -15.92 4.34
C GLN A 105 6.92 -15.12 4.43
N ARG A 106 7.82 -15.31 3.46
CA ARG A 106 9.08 -14.56 3.38
C ARG A 106 8.86 -13.06 3.21
N ILE A 107 7.87 -12.66 2.41
CA ILE A 107 7.49 -11.25 2.23
C ILE A 107 6.96 -10.69 3.55
N LEU A 108 5.99 -11.35 4.18
CA LEU A 108 5.32 -10.86 5.39
C LEU A 108 6.23 -10.81 6.62
N LEU A 109 7.24 -11.67 6.69
CA LEU A 109 8.25 -11.69 7.76
C LEU A 109 9.46 -10.79 7.49
N ASN A 110 9.52 -10.12 6.33
CA ASN A 110 10.67 -9.30 5.97
C ASN A 110 10.77 -8.03 6.83
N ASP A 111 11.95 -7.78 7.42
CA ASP A 111 12.18 -6.65 8.31
C ASP A 111 12.28 -5.29 7.58
N ASN A 112 12.49 -5.32 6.27
CA ASN A 112 12.58 -4.09 5.45
C ASN A 112 11.22 -3.46 5.15
N ILE A 113 10.11 -4.14 5.46
CA ILE A 113 8.76 -3.62 5.30
C ILE A 113 7.99 -3.74 6.60
N GLU A 114 7.19 -2.74 6.90
CA GLU A 114 6.25 -2.75 8.01
C GLU A 114 4.84 -3.13 7.52
N LEU A 115 4.06 -3.78 8.37
CA LEU A 115 2.70 -4.18 8.04
C LEU A 115 1.69 -3.17 8.58
N ILE A 116 0.67 -2.91 7.78
CA ILE A 116 -0.54 -2.17 8.19
C ILE A 116 -1.72 -3.14 8.06
N ALA A 117 -2.54 -3.24 9.10
CA ALA A 117 -3.77 -4.03 9.08
C ALA A 117 -5.00 -3.15 8.86
N ARG A 118 -6.09 -3.71 8.30
CA ARG A 118 -7.34 -2.99 8.06
C ARG A 118 -8.17 -2.81 9.34
N SER A 119 -8.07 -3.76 10.29
CA SER A 119 -8.84 -3.76 11.53
C SER A 119 -8.09 -4.50 12.64
N ASN A 120 -8.58 -4.40 13.89
CA ASN A 120 -8.02 -5.14 15.02
C ASN A 120 -8.07 -6.65 14.80
N SER A 121 -9.18 -7.20 14.32
CA SER A 121 -9.31 -8.62 14.03
C SER A 121 -8.33 -9.10 12.94
N HIS A 122 -8.10 -8.28 11.90
CA HIS A 122 -7.06 -8.55 10.92
C HIS A 122 -5.66 -8.51 11.55
N ALA A 123 -5.39 -7.52 12.41
CA ALA A 123 -4.09 -7.39 13.08
C ALA A 123 -3.78 -8.61 13.95
N GLU A 124 -4.74 -9.09 14.73
CA GLU A 124 -4.60 -10.29 15.54
C GLU A 124 -4.29 -11.55 14.72
N LEU A 125 -5.00 -11.73 13.59
CA LEU A 125 -4.76 -12.86 12.70
C LEU A 125 -3.37 -12.77 12.03
N ILE A 126 -2.98 -11.60 11.57
CA ILE A 126 -1.66 -11.37 10.95
C ILE A 126 -0.53 -11.59 11.97
N GLU A 127 -0.69 -11.08 13.19
CA GLU A 127 0.28 -11.28 14.28
C GLU A 127 0.44 -12.74 14.64
N HIS A 128 -0.65 -13.49 14.66
CA HIS A 128 -0.63 -14.94 14.97
C HIS A 128 0.12 -15.75 13.89
N LEU A 129 -0.02 -15.38 12.63
CA LEU A 129 0.55 -16.15 11.50
C LEU A 129 1.94 -15.67 11.07
N PHE A 130 2.25 -14.40 11.25
CA PHE A 130 3.47 -13.79 10.71
C PHE A 130 4.14 -12.86 11.72
N LYS A 131 3.89 -11.55 11.62
CA LYS A 131 4.41 -10.56 12.54
C LYS A 131 3.36 -9.49 12.85
N LYS A 132 3.52 -8.82 13.98
CA LYS A 132 2.61 -7.77 14.43
C LYS A 132 2.57 -6.61 13.44
N PRO A 133 1.37 -6.25 12.93
CA PRO A 133 1.20 -5.01 12.18
C PRO A 133 1.53 -3.79 13.04
N LYS A 134 2.24 -2.84 12.47
CA LYS A 134 2.64 -1.61 13.17
C LYS A 134 1.49 -0.63 13.34
N TYR A 135 0.60 -0.59 12.36
CA TYR A 135 -0.55 0.32 12.33
C TYR A 135 -1.84 -0.42 11.94
N ILE A 136 -2.96 0.18 12.32
CA ILE A 136 -4.30 -0.21 11.86
C ILE A 136 -4.87 0.97 11.10
N MET A 137 -5.30 0.73 9.85
CA MET A 137 -5.81 1.76 8.96
C MET A 137 -7.07 1.25 8.26
N PRO A 138 -8.28 1.66 8.71
CA PRO A 138 -9.51 1.30 8.02
C PRO A 138 -9.62 1.99 6.66
N GLU A 139 -9.99 1.26 5.62
CA GLU A 139 -10.39 1.78 4.31
C GLU A 139 -9.47 2.89 3.75
N TRP A 140 -8.14 2.72 3.89
CA TRP A 140 -7.18 3.74 3.47
C TRP A 140 -7.35 5.11 4.14
N ASP A 141 -7.83 5.16 5.39
CA ASP A 141 -8.12 6.42 6.07
C ASP A 141 -6.99 7.45 5.97
N TYR A 142 -7.30 8.61 5.36
CA TYR A 142 -6.31 9.63 5.08
C TYR A 142 -5.72 10.28 6.33
N LYS A 143 -6.46 10.31 7.45
CA LYS A 143 -5.96 10.85 8.72
C LYS A 143 -4.88 9.94 9.29
N THR A 144 -5.14 8.64 9.29
CA THR A 144 -4.14 7.62 9.67
C THR A 144 -2.91 7.68 8.78
N LEU A 145 -3.07 7.90 7.47
CA LEU A 145 -1.92 8.10 6.56
C LEU A 145 -1.08 9.32 6.93
N ILE A 146 -1.72 10.43 7.32
CA ILE A 146 -1.01 11.64 7.81
C ILE A 146 -0.24 11.33 9.08
N GLU A 147 -0.88 10.68 10.06
CA GLU A 147 -0.26 10.30 11.33
C GLU A 147 0.95 9.40 11.13
N ILE A 148 0.84 8.35 10.28
CA ILE A 148 1.95 7.48 9.94
C ILE A 148 3.09 8.28 9.32
N ASN A 149 2.79 9.16 8.36
CA ASN A 149 3.82 9.96 7.67
C ASN A 149 4.50 11.00 8.59
N GLN A 150 3.84 11.44 9.64
CA GLN A 150 4.41 12.39 10.63
C GLN A 150 5.27 11.68 11.69
N ASN A 151 4.90 10.46 12.06
CA ASN A 151 5.58 9.68 13.10
C ASN A 151 6.83 8.94 12.59
N GLU A 152 7.07 8.93 11.29
CA GLU A 152 8.15 8.23 10.58
C GLU A 152 9.13 9.22 9.90
#